data_eefcbee8a63a6dd3f61f54a98a41fe83
#
_entry.id   eefcbee8a63a6dd3f61f54a98a41fe83
#
_cell.length_a   1.000
_cell.length_b   1.000
_cell.length_c   1.000
_cell.angle_alpha   90.00
_cell.angle_beta   90.00
_cell.angle_gamma   90.00
#
_symmetry.space_group_name_H-M   'P 1'
#
loop_
_entity.id
_entity.type
_entity.pdbx_description
1 polymer ?
#
loop_
_entity_poly.entity_id
_entity_poly.type
_entity_poly.pdbx_seq_one_letter_code
_entity_poly.pdbx_strand_id
1 'polypeptide(L)'
;MIEEIKKLIYSKYKPEDKIWLFFSLFDEKWNLLISNGVLTTDKTLEELINLLYNWIIKKEEPKTKHIIINMIKEIIPQKDINSFLNMDPKINWVILSETSWNKTWIMLPNIKWIDNMKQAIAGIKAKYQLQWDVTISTFTVDELILDTK
;
A
#
# COMPACT_ATOMS: atom_id res chain seq x y z
N MET A 1 -19.18 5.91 -7.13
CA MET A 1 -17.92 5.48 -6.44
C MET A 1 -16.74 6.45 -6.62
N ILE A 2 -16.28 6.80 -7.83
CA ILE A 2 -15.11 7.69 -8.00
C ILE A 2 -15.28 9.06 -7.33
N GLU A 3 -16.46 9.65 -7.40
CA GLU A 3 -16.72 10.95 -6.78
C GLU A 3 -16.72 10.87 -5.24
N GLU A 4 -17.15 9.74 -4.68
CA GLU A 4 -17.11 9.50 -3.24
C GLU A 4 -15.64 9.33 -2.75
N ILE A 5 -14.82 8.62 -3.54
CA ILE A 5 -13.38 8.48 -3.29
C ILE A 5 -12.71 9.86 -3.33
N LYS A 6 -12.96 10.64 -4.39
CA LYS A 6 -12.41 12.01 -4.51
C LYS A 6 -12.81 12.88 -3.33
N LYS A 7 -14.09 12.90 -2.99
CA LYS A 7 -14.62 13.68 -1.86
C LYS A 7 -13.93 13.32 -0.55
N LEU A 8 -13.72 12.01 -0.30
CA LEU A 8 -13.07 11.54 0.91
C LEU A 8 -11.60 11.94 0.96
N ILE A 9 -10.86 11.73 -0.12
CA ILE A 9 -9.43 12.09 -0.20
C ILE A 9 -9.25 13.61 -0.11
N TYR A 10 -10.06 14.39 -0.83
CA TYR A 10 -9.97 15.86 -0.84
C TYR A 10 -10.45 16.52 0.44
N SER A 11 -11.03 15.76 1.37
CA SER A 11 -11.25 16.26 2.73
C SER A 11 -9.95 16.49 3.52
N LYS A 12 -8.84 15.86 3.10
CA LYS A 12 -7.52 15.96 3.76
C LYS A 12 -6.41 16.48 2.87
N TYR A 13 -6.50 16.28 1.56
CA TYR A 13 -5.46 16.61 0.58
C TYR A 13 -6.03 17.41 -0.58
N LYS A 14 -5.16 18.12 -1.29
CA LYS A 14 -5.55 18.89 -2.48
C LYS A 14 -5.39 18.04 -3.74
N PRO A 15 -6.21 18.27 -4.79
CA PRO A 15 -6.12 17.55 -6.07
C PRO A 15 -4.73 17.60 -6.73
N GLU A 16 -4.03 18.72 -6.54
CA GLU A 16 -2.68 18.98 -7.09
C GLU A 16 -1.53 18.37 -6.27
N ASP A 17 -1.80 17.83 -5.08
CA ASP A 17 -0.77 17.21 -4.25
C ASP A 17 -0.20 15.97 -4.93
N LYS A 18 1.09 15.71 -4.71
CA LYS A 18 1.80 14.53 -5.20
C LYS A 18 2.04 13.57 -4.05
N ILE A 19 1.13 12.65 -3.86
CA ILE A 19 1.12 11.69 -2.75
C ILE A 19 0.98 10.29 -3.32
N TRP A 20 1.70 9.35 -2.76
CA TRP A 20 1.58 7.94 -3.12
C TRP A 20 0.28 7.38 -2.58
N LEU A 21 -0.39 6.59 -3.41
CA LEU A 21 -1.75 6.16 -3.16
C LEU A 21 -1.89 4.66 -3.36
N PHE A 22 -2.58 4.02 -2.43
CA PHE A 22 -2.84 2.60 -2.46
C PHE A 22 -4.31 2.32 -2.14
N PHE A 23 -4.95 1.45 -2.91
CA PHE A 23 -6.31 1.00 -2.69
C PHE A 23 -6.35 -0.49 -2.36
N SER A 24 -7.14 -0.84 -1.35
CA SER A 24 -7.52 -2.22 -1.05
C SER A 24 -9.04 -2.33 -1.09
N LEU A 25 -9.56 -3.19 -1.94
CA LEU A 25 -11.00 -3.38 -2.16
C LEU A 25 -11.45 -4.68 -1.50
N PHE A 26 -12.59 -4.62 -0.83
CA PHE A 26 -13.16 -5.75 -0.11
C PHE A 26 -14.63 -5.97 -0.46
N ASP A 27 -15.06 -7.23 -0.39
CA ASP A 27 -16.47 -7.59 -0.49
C ASP A 27 -17.24 -7.33 0.82
N GLU A 28 -18.54 -7.66 0.83
CA GLU A 28 -19.43 -7.51 2.00
C GLU A 28 -18.94 -8.27 3.24
N LYS A 29 -18.18 -9.34 3.06
CA LYS A 29 -17.63 -10.17 4.15
C LYS A 29 -16.21 -9.79 4.54
N TRP A 30 -15.71 -8.67 4.04
CA TRP A 30 -14.32 -8.23 4.22
C TRP A 30 -13.27 -9.18 3.64
N ASN A 31 -13.64 -9.95 2.62
CA ASN A 31 -12.63 -10.67 1.84
C ASN A 31 -11.94 -9.70 0.87
N LEU A 32 -10.63 -9.74 0.83
CA LEU A 32 -9.84 -8.91 -0.08
C LEU A 32 -10.08 -9.33 -1.53
N LEU A 33 -10.57 -8.41 -2.34
CA LEU A 33 -10.75 -8.59 -3.79
C LEU A 33 -9.46 -8.26 -4.54
N ILE A 34 -8.92 -7.10 -4.28
CA ILE A 34 -7.66 -6.62 -4.88
C ILE A 34 -7.01 -5.56 -3.99
N SER A 35 -5.69 -5.51 -4.02
CA SER A 35 -4.91 -4.45 -3.37
C SER A 35 -3.80 -4.03 -4.31
N ASN A 36 -3.76 -2.74 -4.67
CA ASN A 36 -2.73 -2.21 -5.56
C ASN A 36 -2.65 -0.67 -5.45
N GLY A 37 -1.56 -0.11 -5.96
CA GLY A 37 -1.34 1.33 -5.89
C GLY A 37 -0.09 1.79 -6.63
N VAL A 38 0.27 3.05 -6.42
CA VAL A 38 1.46 3.68 -6.98
C VAL A 38 2.37 4.16 -5.86
N LEU A 39 3.62 3.71 -5.90
CA LEU A 39 4.64 3.97 -4.87
C LEU A 39 5.48 5.20 -5.12
N THR A 40 5.64 5.58 -6.36
CA THR A 40 6.36 6.78 -6.76
C THR A 40 5.57 7.45 -7.86
N THR A 41 5.41 8.75 -7.81
CA THR A 41 4.66 9.45 -8.81
C THR A 41 5.13 10.88 -9.01
N ASP A 42 5.16 11.31 -10.25
CA ASP A 42 5.18 12.70 -10.69
C ASP A 42 3.76 13.25 -10.94
N LYS A 43 2.76 12.36 -10.89
CA LYS A 43 1.36 12.68 -11.12
C LYS A 43 0.71 13.34 -9.92
N THR A 44 -0.25 14.19 -10.19
CA THR A 44 -1.12 14.77 -9.15
C THR A 44 -2.04 13.71 -8.56
N LEU A 45 -2.56 13.99 -7.38
CA LEU A 45 -3.50 13.10 -6.70
C LEU A 45 -4.75 12.85 -7.55
N GLU A 46 -5.25 13.88 -8.26
CA GLU A 46 -6.36 13.74 -9.17
C GLU A 46 -6.08 12.78 -10.33
N GLU A 47 -4.90 12.93 -10.96
CA GLU A 47 -4.47 12.02 -12.03
C GLU A 47 -4.32 10.58 -11.55
N LEU A 48 -3.77 10.40 -10.33
CA LEU A 48 -3.61 9.07 -9.73
C LEU A 48 -4.96 8.41 -9.41
N ILE A 49 -5.89 9.15 -8.82
CA ILE A 49 -7.21 8.61 -8.51
C ILE A 49 -7.91 8.14 -9.79
N ASN A 50 -7.88 8.95 -10.84
CA ASN A 50 -8.48 8.60 -12.12
C ASN A 50 -7.80 7.37 -12.76
N LEU A 51 -6.47 7.31 -12.70
CA LEU A 51 -5.69 6.18 -13.22
C LEU A 51 -6.03 4.88 -12.48
N LEU A 52 -5.95 4.90 -11.15
CA LEU A 52 -6.19 3.72 -10.31
C LEU A 52 -7.66 3.29 -10.34
N TYR A 53 -8.59 4.23 -10.42
CA TYR A 53 -10.00 3.92 -10.60
C TYR A 53 -10.23 3.11 -11.88
N ASN A 54 -9.75 3.59 -13.02
CA ASN A 54 -9.92 2.90 -14.30
C ASN A 54 -9.18 1.56 -14.37
N TRP A 55 -8.03 1.49 -13.73
CA TRP A 55 -7.18 0.29 -13.79
C TRP A 55 -7.63 -0.81 -12.83
N ILE A 56 -8.03 -0.43 -11.61
CA ILE A 56 -8.27 -1.38 -10.51
C ILE A 56 -9.74 -1.42 -10.13
N ILE A 57 -10.30 -0.25 -9.75
CA ILE A 57 -11.58 -0.18 -9.04
C ILE A 57 -12.75 -0.53 -9.95
N LYS A 58 -12.77 0.02 -11.15
CA LYS A 58 -13.91 -0.10 -12.10
C LYS A 58 -14.28 -1.55 -12.41
N LYS A 59 -13.32 -2.45 -12.43
CA LYS A 59 -13.55 -3.89 -12.70
C LYS A 59 -14.19 -4.60 -11.52
N GLU A 60 -13.83 -4.20 -10.32
CA GLU A 60 -14.28 -4.85 -9.08
C GLU A 60 -15.44 -4.07 -8.42
N GLU A 61 -15.82 -2.91 -8.96
CA GLU A 61 -16.87 -2.04 -8.42
C GLU A 61 -18.17 -2.77 -8.07
N PRO A 62 -18.70 -3.69 -8.92
CA PRO A 62 -19.94 -4.40 -8.61
C PRO A 62 -19.87 -5.29 -7.37
N LYS A 63 -18.67 -5.75 -7.01
CA LYS A 63 -18.44 -6.63 -5.85
C LYS A 63 -17.92 -5.89 -4.63
N THR A 64 -17.42 -4.66 -4.83
CA THR A 64 -16.77 -3.89 -3.78
C THR A 64 -17.79 -3.28 -2.86
N LYS A 65 -17.63 -3.52 -1.56
CA LYS A 65 -18.44 -2.94 -0.49
C LYS A 65 -17.62 -2.04 0.44
N HIS A 66 -16.35 -2.35 0.62
CA HIS A 66 -15.44 -1.56 1.44
C HIS A 66 -14.17 -1.25 0.67
N ILE A 67 -13.69 -0.03 0.81
CA ILE A 67 -12.44 0.44 0.20
C ILE A 67 -11.58 1.02 1.32
N ILE A 68 -10.39 0.49 1.47
CA ILE A 68 -9.34 1.10 2.30
C ILE A 68 -8.40 1.86 1.37
N ILE A 69 -8.22 3.14 1.67
CA ILE A 69 -7.37 4.05 0.92
C ILE A 69 -6.20 4.44 1.81
N ASN A 70 -5.00 4.12 1.38
CA ASN A 70 -3.79 4.47 2.10
C ASN A 70 -2.98 5.50 1.32
N MET A 71 -2.75 6.66 1.93
CA MET A 71 -1.85 7.69 1.42
C MET A 71 -0.53 7.58 2.16
N ILE A 72 0.55 7.37 1.41
CA ILE A 72 1.88 7.16 1.97
C ILE A 72 2.52 8.49 2.28
N LYS A 73 2.88 8.70 3.54
CA LYS A 73 3.44 9.98 4.03
C LYS A 73 4.95 10.02 4.01
N GLU A 74 5.57 9.04 4.61
CA GLU A 74 7.00 9.08 4.89
C GLU A 74 7.62 7.71 4.66
N ILE A 75 8.73 7.69 3.94
CA ILE A 75 9.51 6.48 3.70
C ILE A 75 10.86 6.65 4.37
N ILE A 76 11.18 5.70 5.23
CA ILE A 76 12.40 5.70 6.01
C ILE A 76 13.23 4.48 5.61
N PRO A 77 14.36 4.66 4.91
CA PRO A 77 15.29 3.58 4.66
C PRO A 77 15.84 3.01 5.98
N GLN A 78 15.83 1.71 6.13
CA GLN A 78 16.33 1.03 7.32
C GLN A 78 17.79 0.63 7.11
N LYS A 79 18.69 1.34 7.79
CA LYS A 79 20.14 1.07 7.76
C LYS A 79 20.60 0.18 8.91
N ASP A 80 19.90 0.20 10.04
CA ASP A 80 20.17 -0.62 11.21
C ASP A 80 19.22 -1.83 11.23
N ILE A 81 19.77 -3.00 10.95
CA ILE A 81 19.00 -4.24 10.94
C ILE A 81 18.38 -4.57 12.30
N ASN A 82 19.03 -4.22 13.39
CA ASN A 82 18.52 -4.50 14.74
C ASN A 82 17.29 -3.66 15.06
N SER A 83 17.32 -2.36 14.75
CA SER A 83 16.16 -1.48 14.88
C SER A 83 14.99 -1.96 14.02
N PHE A 84 15.26 -2.38 12.80
CA PHE A 84 14.25 -2.91 11.89
C PHE A 84 13.61 -4.21 12.43
N LEU A 85 14.40 -5.16 12.91
CA LEU A 85 13.91 -6.45 13.42
C LEU A 85 13.01 -6.28 14.68
N ASN A 86 13.16 -5.19 15.40
CA ASN A 86 12.34 -4.87 16.58
C ASN A 86 11.03 -4.14 16.23
N MET A 87 10.80 -3.79 14.98
CA MET A 87 9.53 -3.19 14.54
C MET A 87 8.39 -4.21 14.53
N ASP A 88 7.18 -3.73 14.79
CA ASP A 88 5.98 -4.55 14.77
C ASP A 88 5.40 -4.63 13.34
N PRO A 89 5.37 -5.82 12.71
CA PRO A 89 4.81 -5.99 11.37
C PRO A 89 3.30 -5.78 11.31
N LYS A 90 2.61 -5.68 12.45
CA LYS A 90 1.18 -5.37 12.52
C LYS A 90 0.89 -3.90 12.31
N ILE A 91 1.88 -3.04 12.51
CA ILE A 91 1.75 -1.58 12.44
C ILE A 91 2.53 -1.01 11.26
N ASN A 92 3.72 -1.55 10.99
CA ASN A 92 4.65 -0.99 10.01
C ASN A 92 4.49 -1.64 8.64
N TRP A 93 4.44 -0.81 7.63
CA TRP A 93 4.52 -1.21 6.23
C TRP A 93 5.98 -1.33 5.82
N VAL A 94 6.26 -2.30 4.96
CA VAL A 94 7.62 -2.58 4.51
C VAL A 94 7.70 -2.55 2.99
N ILE A 95 8.73 -1.89 2.48
CA ILE A 95 9.12 -1.95 1.07
C ILE A 95 10.44 -2.69 0.98
N LEU A 96 10.49 -3.72 0.14
CA LEU A 96 11.73 -4.36 -0.26
C LEU A 96 12.04 -3.99 -1.70
N SER A 97 13.23 -3.49 -1.96
CA SER A 97 13.73 -3.19 -3.29
C SER A 97 15.03 -3.93 -3.53
N GLU A 98 15.13 -4.65 -4.65
CA GLU A 98 16.42 -5.19 -5.08
C GLU A 98 17.38 -4.07 -5.44
N THR A 99 18.66 -4.22 -5.09
CA THR A 99 19.71 -3.23 -5.36
C THR A 99 19.89 -2.95 -6.86
N SER A 100 19.54 -3.90 -7.71
CA SER A 100 19.51 -3.74 -9.18
C SER A 100 18.31 -2.95 -9.71
N TRP A 101 17.41 -2.49 -8.84
CA TRP A 101 16.23 -1.67 -9.16
C TRP A 101 15.16 -2.29 -10.06
N ASN A 102 15.26 -3.55 -10.42
CA ASN A 102 14.30 -4.16 -11.32
C ASN A 102 13.02 -4.62 -10.62
N LYS A 103 13.03 -4.73 -9.29
CA LYS A 103 11.89 -5.26 -8.55
C LYS A 103 11.73 -4.60 -7.19
N THR A 104 10.54 -4.09 -6.94
CA THR A 104 10.13 -3.49 -5.65
C THR A 104 8.84 -4.14 -5.17
N TRP A 105 8.81 -4.52 -3.90
CA TRP A 105 7.62 -5.12 -3.29
C TRP A 105 7.21 -4.42 -2.02
N ILE A 106 5.91 -4.39 -1.81
CA ILE A 106 5.30 -3.88 -0.60
C ILE A 106 4.72 -5.01 0.20
N MET A 107 4.87 -4.91 1.50
CA MET A 107 4.10 -5.68 2.45
C MET A 107 3.18 -4.76 3.25
N LEU A 108 1.90 -5.08 3.23
CA LEU A 108 0.89 -4.44 4.06
C LEU A 108 1.09 -4.82 5.54
N PRO A 109 0.69 -3.98 6.49
CA PRO A 109 0.73 -4.33 7.90
C PRO A 109 -0.29 -5.40 8.24
N ASN A 110 -0.09 -6.04 9.40
CA ASN A 110 -1.04 -6.99 10.00
C ASN A 110 -1.42 -8.18 9.09
N ILE A 111 -0.45 -8.73 8.38
CA ILE A 111 -0.66 -9.96 7.61
C ILE A 111 -0.77 -11.15 8.58
N LYS A 112 -1.82 -11.96 8.40
CA LYS A 112 -2.01 -13.21 9.15
C LYS A 112 -0.78 -14.12 9.00
N TRP A 113 -0.33 -14.74 10.09
CA TRP A 113 0.86 -15.60 10.19
C TRP A 113 2.21 -14.88 10.27
N ILE A 114 2.24 -13.55 10.24
CA ILE A 114 3.47 -12.77 10.39
C ILE A 114 3.47 -12.08 11.75
N ASP A 115 4.30 -12.57 12.65
CA ASP A 115 4.39 -12.08 14.03
C ASP A 115 5.61 -11.17 14.26
N ASN A 116 6.60 -11.21 13.37
CA ASN A 116 7.81 -10.38 13.46
C ASN A 116 8.38 -10.03 12.08
N MET A 117 9.27 -9.04 12.04
CA MET A 117 9.86 -8.54 10.80
C MET A 117 10.73 -9.57 10.09
N LYS A 118 11.37 -10.49 10.81
CA LYS A 118 12.13 -11.58 10.20
C LYS A 118 11.25 -12.51 9.37
N GLN A 119 10.09 -12.87 9.88
CA GLN A 119 9.10 -13.67 9.14
C GLN A 119 8.53 -12.88 7.96
N ALA A 120 8.30 -11.58 8.12
CA ALA A 120 7.83 -10.69 7.07
C ALA A 120 8.79 -10.69 5.87
N ILE A 121 10.07 -10.46 6.10
CA ILE A 121 11.09 -10.46 5.05
C ILE A 121 11.22 -11.84 4.40
N ALA A 122 11.28 -12.90 5.19
CA ALA A 122 11.38 -14.26 4.69
C ALA A 122 10.19 -14.63 3.81
N GLY A 123 8.97 -14.25 4.20
CA GLY A 123 7.75 -14.48 3.45
C GLY A 123 7.74 -13.76 2.11
N ILE A 124 8.13 -12.48 2.08
CA ILE A 124 8.21 -11.70 0.84
C ILE A 124 9.29 -12.26 -0.09
N LYS A 125 10.47 -12.55 0.42
CA LYS A 125 11.57 -13.13 -0.38
C LYS A 125 11.18 -14.46 -0.99
N ALA A 126 10.54 -15.35 -0.24
CA ALA A 126 10.08 -16.65 -0.72
C ALA A 126 8.98 -16.49 -1.79
N LYS A 127 7.97 -15.63 -1.55
CA LYS A 127 6.85 -15.43 -2.46
C LYS A 127 7.26 -14.86 -3.82
N TYR A 128 8.22 -13.93 -3.84
CA TYR A 128 8.62 -13.20 -5.04
C TYR A 128 10.00 -13.61 -5.55
N GLN A 129 10.63 -14.62 -4.98
CA GLN A 129 11.96 -15.13 -5.37
C GLN A 129 13.02 -14.02 -5.40
N LEU A 130 13.04 -13.17 -4.36
CA LEU A 130 14.00 -12.09 -4.25
C LEU A 130 15.39 -12.60 -3.93
N GLN A 131 16.39 -12.02 -4.58
CA GLN A 131 17.79 -12.28 -4.30
C GLN A 131 18.25 -11.53 -3.03
N TRP A 132 19.48 -11.78 -2.59
CA TRP A 132 19.97 -11.38 -1.27
C TRP A 132 20.15 -9.87 -1.05
N ASP A 133 20.42 -9.12 -2.11
CA ASP A 133 20.71 -7.70 -2.02
C ASP A 133 19.43 -6.87 -2.14
N VAL A 134 18.73 -6.74 -1.01
CA VAL A 134 17.53 -5.90 -0.94
C VAL A 134 17.73 -4.70 -0.03
N THR A 135 17.24 -3.57 -0.44
CA THR A 135 17.08 -2.39 0.41
C THR A 135 15.74 -2.47 1.11
N ILE A 136 15.75 -2.26 2.42
CA ILE A 136 14.56 -2.30 3.27
C ILE A 136 14.18 -0.86 3.63
N SER A 137 12.93 -0.50 3.41
CA SER A 137 12.37 0.76 3.87
C SER A 137 11.07 0.49 4.60
N THR A 138 10.77 1.31 5.59
CA THR A 138 9.47 1.33 6.27
C THR A 138 8.75 2.63 5.96
N PHE A 139 7.44 2.65 6.09
CA PHE A 139 6.64 3.85 5.87
C PHE A 139 5.38 3.89 6.71
N THR A 140 4.86 5.08 6.88
CA THR A 140 3.58 5.34 7.53
C THR A 140 2.54 5.76 6.50
N VAL A 141 1.28 5.56 6.82
CA VAL A 141 0.15 5.90 5.95
C VAL A 141 -0.89 6.70 6.72
N ASP A 142 -1.62 7.56 5.99
CA ASP A 142 -2.96 7.98 6.39
C ASP A 142 -3.96 7.01 5.78
N GLU A 143 -4.80 6.44 6.60
CA GLU A 143 -5.82 5.50 6.18
C GLU A 143 -7.19 6.17 6.16
N LEU A 144 -7.91 6.00 5.06
CA LEU A 144 -9.31 6.37 4.92
C LEU A 144 -10.11 5.13 4.55
N ILE A 145 -11.33 5.02 5.08
CA ILE A 145 -12.24 3.90 4.80
C ILE A 145 -13.49 4.47 4.15
N LEU A 146 -13.89 3.87 3.04
CA LEU A 146 -15.13 4.17 2.33
C LEU A 146 -15.99 2.92 2.27
N ASP A 147 -17.19 3.00 2.84
CA ASP A 147 -18.21 1.98 2.68
C ASP A 147 -19.12 2.37 1.50
N THR A 148 -19.23 1.50 0.53
CA THR A 148 -20.09 1.71 -0.64
C THR A 148 -21.51 1.21 -0.32
N LYS A 149 -22.49 1.92 -0.81
CA LYS A 149 -23.91 1.55 -0.63
C LYS A 149 -24.33 0.36 -1.49
#